data_012bd98de027c55fc123e74e8a4c457e
#
_entry.id   012bd98de027c55fc123e74e8a4c457e
#
_cell.length_a   1.000
_cell.length_b   1.000
_cell.length_c   1.000
_cell.angle_alpha   90.00
_cell.angle_beta   90.00
_cell.angle_gamma   90.00
#
_symmetry.space_group_name_H-M   'P 1'
#
loop_
_entity.id
_entity.type
_entity.pdbx_description
1 polymer ?
#
loop_
_entity_poly.entity_id
_entity_poly.type
_entity_poly.pdbx_seq_one_letter_code
_entity_poly.pdbx_strand_id
1 'polypeptide(L)' 'AYLRQRLDNFEGSYILALASYNAGAGRVRQWLQTYGDPRTENIDAIDWIEMIPFNETRNYVQRVMENYQIYKARLN' A
#
# COMPACT_ATOMS: atom_id res chain seq x y z
N ALA A 1 13.00 -11.50 0.17
CA ALA A 1 11.84 -11.57 -0.69
C ALA A 1 11.52 -10.21 -1.25
N TYR A 2 10.80 -10.20 -2.33
CA TYR A 2 10.47 -8.99 -3.04
C TYR A 2 9.72 -7.96 -2.19
N LEU A 3 8.68 -8.41 -1.52
CA LEU A 3 7.89 -7.52 -0.66
C LEU A 3 8.71 -6.97 0.49
N ARG A 4 9.61 -7.79 0.99
CA ARG A 4 10.45 -7.38 2.10
C ARG A 4 11.39 -6.23 1.72
N GLN A 5 11.92 -6.30 0.51
CA GLN A 5 12.79 -5.23 0.04
C GLN A 5 12.03 -3.91 -0.07
N ARG A 6 10.79 -3.97 -0.53
CA ARG A 6 9.95 -2.79 -0.63
C ARG A 6 9.61 -2.24 0.74
N LEU A 7 9.39 -3.13 1.68
CA LEU A 7 9.04 -2.75 3.04
C LEU A 7 10.16 -1.96 3.71
N ASP A 8 11.41 -2.30 3.41
CA ASP A 8 12.55 -1.63 4.00
C ASP A 8 12.68 -0.17 3.58
N ASN A 9 12.03 0.21 2.49
CA ASN A 9 12.11 1.59 2.01
C ASN A 9 11.19 2.52 2.80
N PHE A 10 9.89 2.38 2.64
CA PHE A 10 8.92 3.15 3.41
C PHE A 10 7.52 2.62 3.14
N GLU A 11 6.58 3.00 3.99
CA GLU A 11 5.23 2.44 3.98
C GLU A 11 4.50 2.64 2.66
N GLY A 12 4.71 3.77 1.99
CA GLY A 12 4.08 4.02 0.71
C GLY A 12 4.45 2.96 -0.32
N SER A 13 5.74 2.60 -0.38
CA SER A 13 6.20 1.56 -1.30
C SER A 13 5.61 0.20 -0.96
N TYR A 14 5.50 -0.11 0.32
CA TYR A 14 4.93 -1.38 0.75
C TYR A 14 3.48 -1.48 0.33
N ILE A 15 2.71 -0.43 0.56
CA ILE A 15 1.31 -0.38 0.19
C ILE A 15 1.13 -0.55 -1.32
N LEU A 16 1.97 0.12 -2.11
CA LEU A 16 1.91 -0.01 -3.56
C LEU A 16 2.25 -1.42 -4.01
N ALA A 17 3.22 -2.06 -3.36
CA ALA A 17 3.57 -3.45 -3.67
C ALA A 17 2.40 -4.38 -3.39
N LEU A 18 1.72 -4.20 -2.27
CA LEU A 18 0.56 -5.01 -1.93
C LEU A 18 -0.58 -4.82 -2.92
N ALA A 19 -0.86 -3.56 -3.27
CA ALA A 19 -1.92 -3.26 -4.22
C ALA A 19 -1.61 -3.86 -5.59
N SER A 20 -0.34 -3.79 -6.01
CA SER A 20 0.09 -4.37 -7.28
C SER A 20 -0.06 -5.88 -7.28
N TYR A 21 0.25 -6.50 -6.15
CA TYR A 21 0.15 -7.94 -6.03
C TYR A 21 -1.30 -8.41 -6.19
N ASN A 22 -2.24 -7.65 -5.68
CA ASN A 22 -3.65 -8.01 -5.71
C ASN A 22 -4.36 -7.57 -7.00
N ALA A 23 -4.13 -6.31 -7.42
CA ALA A 23 -4.88 -5.73 -8.53
C ALA A 23 -4.09 -5.63 -9.84
N GLY A 24 -2.77 -5.77 -9.77
CA GLY A 24 -1.92 -5.65 -10.94
C GLY A 24 -1.26 -4.28 -11.03
N ALA A 25 -0.04 -4.27 -11.59
CA ALA A 25 0.75 -3.04 -11.66
C ALA A 25 0.10 -1.98 -12.55
N GLY A 26 -0.61 -2.40 -13.59
CA GLY A 26 -1.28 -1.45 -14.48
C GLY A 26 -2.35 -0.64 -13.79
N ARG A 27 -3.14 -1.32 -12.95
CA ARG A 27 -4.17 -0.63 -12.17
C ARG A 27 -3.54 0.35 -11.20
N VAL A 28 -2.48 -0.08 -10.52
CA VAL A 28 -1.82 0.78 -9.55
C VAL A 28 -1.26 2.02 -10.23
N ARG A 29 -0.68 1.87 -11.42
CA ARG A 29 -0.17 3.04 -12.14
C ARG A 29 -1.29 4.02 -12.47
N GLN A 30 -2.47 3.52 -12.86
CA GLN A 30 -3.62 4.39 -13.09
C GLN A 30 -4.01 5.15 -11.83
N TRP A 31 -4.02 4.46 -10.71
CA TRP A 31 -4.40 5.07 -9.44
C TRP A 31 -3.40 6.12 -9.01
N LEU A 32 -2.11 5.87 -9.25
CA LEU A 32 -1.08 6.86 -8.93
C LEU A 32 -1.27 8.13 -9.74
N GLN A 33 -1.66 8.01 -11.00
CA GLN A 33 -1.91 9.18 -11.83
C GLN A 33 -3.16 9.94 -11.41
N THR A 34 -4.17 9.21 -10.96
CA THR A 34 -5.44 9.81 -10.59
C THR A 34 -5.42 10.42 -9.19
N TYR A 35 -4.83 9.71 -8.25
CA TYR A 35 -4.90 10.09 -6.83
C TYR A 35 -3.59 10.61 -6.26
N GLY A 36 -2.50 10.51 -7.01
CA GLY A 36 -1.20 10.92 -6.55
C GLY A 36 -0.39 9.75 -6.01
N ASP A 37 0.88 10.00 -5.74
CA ASP A 37 1.85 8.98 -5.34
C ASP A 37 2.21 9.19 -3.87
N PRO A 38 1.82 8.27 -2.98
CA PRO A 38 2.11 8.45 -1.55
C PRO A 38 3.58 8.40 -1.20
N ARG A 39 4.45 8.00 -2.15
CA ARG A 39 5.89 7.98 -1.91
C ARG A 39 6.53 9.34 -2.12
N THR A 40 6.01 10.13 -3.06
CA THR A 40 6.65 11.36 -3.48
C THR A 40 5.83 12.60 -3.21
N GLU A 41 4.54 12.47 -2.96
CA GLU A 41 3.67 13.60 -2.72
C GLU A 41 3.25 13.59 -1.26
N ASN A 42 2.76 14.72 -0.79
CA ASN A 42 2.35 14.85 0.60
C ASN A 42 0.97 14.23 0.81
N ILE A 43 0.88 12.94 0.56
CA ILE A 43 -0.35 12.18 0.67
C ILE A 43 -0.14 11.11 1.72
N ASP A 44 -1.04 11.05 2.70
CA ASP A 44 -1.00 10.03 3.72
C ASP A 44 -1.28 8.67 3.09
N ALA A 45 -0.46 7.67 3.44
CA ALA A 45 -0.60 6.33 2.88
C ALA A 45 -1.96 5.72 3.19
N ILE A 46 -2.49 5.96 4.38
CA ILE A 46 -3.80 5.45 4.77
C ILE A 46 -4.88 6.08 3.90
N ASP A 47 -4.79 7.38 3.65
CA ASP A 47 -5.75 8.05 2.77
C ASP A 47 -5.70 7.48 1.37
N TRP A 48 -4.50 7.18 0.87
CA TRP A 48 -4.36 6.60 -0.45
C TRP A 48 -5.04 5.23 -0.53
N ILE A 49 -4.89 4.41 0.51
CA ILE A 49 -5.56 3.11 0.56
C ILE A 49 -7.07 3.28 0.45
N GLU A 50 -7.60 4.27 1.15
CA GLU A 50 -9.05 4.49 1.15
C GLU A 50 -9.57 4.95 -0.19
N MET A 51 -8.71 5.48 -1.04
CA MET A 51 -9.10 5.90 -2.38
C MET A 51 -9.09 4.78 -3.40
N ILE A 52 -8.57 3.60 -3.04
CA ILE A 52 -8.53 2.46 -3.96
C ILE A 52 -9.95 2.10 -4.38
N PRO A 53 -10.26 2.13 -5.69
CA PRO A 53 -11.64 1.93 -6.15
C PRO A 53 -12.11 0.46 -6.12
N PHE A 54 -11.19 -0.48 -5.99
CA PHE A 54 -11.53 -1.90 -5.93
C PHE A 54 -11.71 -2.32 -4.47
N ASN A 55 -12.91 -2.72 -4.09
CA ASN A 55 -13.18 -3.12 -2.72
C ASN A 55 -12.29 -4.28 -2.27
N GLU A 56 -12.09 -5.26 -3.14
CA GLU A 56 -11.27 -6.41 -2.79
C GLU A 56 -9.83 -5.99 -2.50
N THR A 57 -9.25 -5.17 -3.36
CA THR A 57 -7.89 -4.71 -3.19
C THR A 57 -7.76 -3.82 -1.96
N ARG A 58 -8.70 -2.90 -1.78
CA ARG A 58 -8.69 -2.02 -0.63
C ARG A 58 -8.73 -2.82 0.67
N ASN A 59 -9.64 -3.79 0.76
CA ASN A 59 -9.76 -4.61 1.95
C ASN A 59 -8.51 -5.45 2.18
N TYR A 60 -7.94 -5.98 1.11
CA TYR A 60 -6.72 -6.77 1.19
C TYR A 60 -5.57 -5.94 1.77
N VAL A 61 -5.35 -4.75 1.22
CA VAL A 61 -4.26 -3.90 1.67
C VAL A 61 -4.48 -3.47 3.12
N GLN A 62 -5.71 -3.08 3.45
CA GLN A 62 -6.02 -2.67 4.83
C GLN A 62 -5.76 -3.78 5.82
N ARG A 63 -6.18 -5.00 5.48
CA ARG A 63 -6.00 -6.15 6.39
C ARG A 63 -4.54 -6.47 6.61
N VAL A 64 -3.76 -6.46 5.53
CA VAL A 64 -2.33 -6.75 5.65
C VAL A 64 -1.63 -5.66 6.46
N MET A 65 -2.00 -4.40 6.23
CA MET A 65 -1.39 -3.31 6.97
C MET A 65 -1.75 -3.33 8.45
N GLU A 66 -2.97 -3.72 8.78
CA GLU A 66 -3.35 -3.87 10.18
C GLU A 66 -2.50 -4.93 10.87
N ASN A 67 -2.32 -6.07 10.20
CA ASN A 67 -1.49 -7.13 10.75
C ASN A 67 -0.04 -6.69 10.88
N TYR A 68 0.45 -5.94 9.92
CA TYR A 68 1.81 -5.43 9.95
C TYR A 68 2.01 -4.48 11.12
N GLN A 69 1.07 -3.59 11.36
CA GLN A 69 1.15 -2.64 12.46
C GLN A 69 1.16 -3.35 13.81
N ILE A 70 0.30 -4.34 13.97
CA ILE A 70 0.24 -5.12 15.20
C ILE A 70 1.56 -5.85 15.42
N TYR A 71 2.08 -6.48 14.38
CA TYR A 71 3.32 -7.21 14.46
C TYR A 71 4.48 -6.29 14.83
N LYS A 72 4.54 -5.13 14.20
CA LYS A 72 5.59 -4.15 14.46
C LYS A 72 5.54 -3.66 15.89
N ALA A 73 4.34 -3.42 16.41
CA ALA A 73 4.16 -2.97 17.78
C ALA A 73 4.65 -4.02 18.78
N ARG A 74 4.43 -5.29 18.48
CA ARG A 74 4.85 -6.38 19.36
C ARG A 74 6.37 -6.52 19.41
N LEU A 75 7.04 -6.22 18.32
CA LEU A 75 8.48 -6.33 18.25
C LEU A 75 9.19 -5.20 19.00
N ASN A 76 8.51 -4.09 19.12
CA ASN A 76 9.06 -2.94 19.82
C ASN A 76 8.71 -2.99 21.29
#